data_29e18a43a448aac0ed5454ab004bb174
#
_entry.id   29e18a43a448aac0ed5454ab004bb174
#
_cell.length_a   1.000
_cell.length_b   1.000
_cell.length_c   1.000
_cell.angle_alpha   90.00
_cell.angle_beta   90.00
_cell.angle_gamma   90.00
#
_symmetry.space_group_name_H-M   'P 1'
#
loop_
_entity.id
_entity.type
_entity.pdbx_description
1 polymer ?
#
loop_
_entity_poly.entity_id
_entity_poly.type
_entity_poly.pdbx_seq_one_letter_code
_entity_poly.pdbx_strand_id
1 'polypeptide(L)'
;PKMCADTTDYKDTLHLPRTDFPMRAGLPKREPEWLARWEEIGVYDRLRQKEGRAPFTLHDGPPYANGNLHIGHALNKILKDMVVRSQQMMGKDARYVPGWDCHGLPIEWKIEEKYRANGQDKDAINVVDFRQECRRFAEGWGDIQREECKRLGVQGNWDDPYLTMAYHAERVIAEEFQKFLMNGSLYQGSKPVMWSPVDKTALAEAEVEYADKESFTVWVKFQISRFYGALGDVDQAGNIVDLPEDRVAEIEANSAAMQDASVVIWTTTPWTMPSNKAVVFGKDIEYGVYQVTADVPEENWVKTGEKFILATSLAKDIFAKARIPEDGFELVKVVDVSGIQGLYHPLRGADGANGEWDGERDFRAADFVTDDEGTGFVHCAPSHGMEEFELYRDLGMLQEVITYNVVEDGAFRDDLPFFGGKRIMREKPNKKNKTNPWEGDANAAVIAKLAEVNGLFARGVIKHSYPHSWRSKAPVIYRNTPQWFAAIDQAARDG
;
A
#
# COMPACT_ATOMS: atom_id res chain seq x y z
N PRO A 1 -46.93 -35.56 -65.40
CA PRO A 1 -45.95 -34.79 -66.13
C PRO A 1 -44.72 -34.59 -65.27
N LYS A 2 -43.61 -35.24 -65.64
CA LYS A 2 -42.31 -35.00 -65.04
C LYS A 2 -41.83 -33.69 -65.62
N MET A 3 -41.71 -32.67 -64.75
CA MET A 3 -40.93 -31.46 -65.08
C MET A 3 -39.48 -31.89 -65.17
N CYS A 4 -38.88 -31.86 -66.37
CA CYS A 4 -37.43 -31.87 -66.56
C CYS A 4 -36.88 -30.61 -65.90
N ALA A 5 -36.13 -30.78 -64.81
CA ALA A 5 -35.30 -29.69 -64.28
C ALA A 5 -34.19 -29.49 -65.31
N ASP A 6 -34.24 -28.39 -66.01
CA ASP A 6 -33.18 -27.93 -66.92
C ASP A 6 -31.96 -27.55 -65.97
N THR A 7 -30.98 -28.45 -65.98
CA THR A 7 -29.75 -28.28 -65.20
C THR A 7 -28.72 -27.51 -66.02
N THR A 8 -29.07 -26.34 -66.50
CA THR A 8 -28.13 -25.47 -67.20
C THR A 8 -27.03 -25.01 -66.20
N ASP A 9 -25.83 -25.53 -66.45
CA ASP A 9 -24.65 -25.07 -65.65
C ASP A 9 -24.20 -23.68 -66.11
N TYR A 10 -24.48 -22.69 -65.33
CA TYR A 10 -24.11 -21.31 -65.65
C TYR A 10 -22.67 -20.95 -65.31
N LYS A 11 -21.81 -21.91 -64.94
CA LYS A 11 -20.40 -21.65 -64.58
C LYS A 11 -19.62 -20.93 -65.69
N ASP A 12 -19.87 -21.31 -66.92
CA ASP A 12 -19.19 -20.77 -68.10
C ASP A 12 -19.67 -19.35 -68.48
N THR A 13 -20.75 -18.88 -67.89
CA THR A 13 -21.28 -17.54 -68.10
C THR A 13 -20.76 -16.55 -67.06
N LEU A 14 -20.01 -17.01 -66.06
CA LEU A 14 -19.47 -16.17 -65.01
C LEU A 14 -18.13 -15.57 -65.48
N HIS A 15 -18.10 -14.28 -65.69
CA HIS A 15 -16.88 -13.50 -66.03
C HIS A 15 -16.13 -13.12 -64.78
N LEU A 16 -15.69 -14.09 -63.98
CA LEU A 16 -14.86 -13.84 -62.84
C LEU A 16 -13.42 -13.50 -63.24
N PRO A 17 -12.75 -12.55 -62.56
CA PRO A 17 -11.35 -12.29 -62.81
C PRO A 17 -10.50 -13.53 -62.57
N ARG A 18 -9.68 -13.88 -63.57
CA ARG A 18 -8.66 -14.94 -63.40
C ARG A 18 -7.41 -14.33 -62.82
N THR A 19 -7.00 -14.78 -61.65
CA THR A 19 -5.82 -14.29 -60.97
C THR A 19 -5.15 -15.44 -60.23
N ASP A 20 -3.82 -15.42 -60.23
CA ASP A 20 -3.01 -16.34 -59.40
C ASP A 20 -2.95 -15.90 -57.95
N PHE A 21 -3.58 -14.72 -57.64
CA PHE A 21 -3.64 -14.24 -56.26
C PHE A 21 -4.55 -15.16 -55.43
N PRO A 22 -4.04 -15.75 -54.35
CA PRO A 22 -4.79 -16.76 -53.60
C PRO A 22 -6.01 -16.14 -52.91
N MET A 23 -7.16 -16.75 -53.02
CA MET A 23 -8.42 -16.33 -52.39
C MET A 23 -8.36 -16.38 -50.84
N ARG A 24 -7.47 -17.17 -50.29
CA ARG A 24 -7.22 -17.29 -48.84
C ARG A 24 -5.81 -16.84 -48.56
N ALA A 25 -5.63 -15.90 -47.63
CA ALA A 25 -4.32 -15.41 -47.23
C ALA A 25 -3.39 -16.51 -46.68
N GLY A 26 -3.95 -17.44 -45.88
CA GLY A 26 -3.21 -18.58 -45.36
C GLY A 26 -2.04 -18.15 -44.45
N LEU A 27 -2.16 -16.96 -43.77
CA LEU A 27 -1.08 -16.29 -43.03
C LEU A 27 -0.33 -17.21 -42.05
N PRO A 28 -0.99 -18.10 -41.27
CA PRO A 28 -0.26 -18.96 -40.34
C PRO A 28 0.78 -19.88 -41.00
N LYS A 29 0.61 -20.18 -42.28
CA LYS A 29 1.57 -21.01 -43.08
C LYS A 29 2.60 -20.13 -43.81
N ARG A 30 2.17 -19.01 -44.36
CA ARG A 30 3.01 -18.16 -45.22
C ARG A 30 3.94 -17.23 -44.44
N GLU A 31 3.52 -16.78 -43.25
CA GLU A 31 4.35 -15.88 -42.46
C GLU A 31 5.69 -16.53 -42.04
N PRO A 32 5.76 -17.77 -41.55
CA PRO A 32 7.03 -18.42 -41.28
C PRO A 32 7.98 -18.49 -42.49
N GLU A 33 7.44 -18.70 -43.72
CA GLU A 33 8.23 -18.72 -44.96
C GLU A 33 8.80 -17.32 -45.24
N TRP A 34 8.03 -16.26 -45.00
CA TRP A 34 8.50 -14.87 -45.16
C TRP A 34 9.56 -14.52 -44.13
N LEU A 35 9.40 -14.91 -42.88
CA LEU A 35 10.36 -14.68 -41.84
C LEU A 35 11.68 -15.39 -42.15
N ALA A 36 11.66 -16.65 -42.54
CA ALA A 36 12.85 -17.39 -42.94
C ALA A 36 13.57 -16.70 -44.12
N ARG A 37 12.79 -16.24 -45.12
CA ARG A 37 13.39 -15.49 -46.25
C ARG A 37 14.03 -14.17 -45.78
N TRP A 38 13.39 -13.42 -44.86
CA TRP A 38 13.96 -12.16 -44.38
C TRP A 38 15.27 -12.37 -43.60
N GLU A 39 15.34 -13.49 -42.89
CA GLU A 39 16.56 -13.89 -42.19
C GLU A 39 17.67 -14.28 -43.19
N GLU A 40 17.35 -15.16 -44.15
CA GLU A 40 18.28 -15.61 -45.20
C GLU A 40 18.92 -14.43 -45.97
N ILE A 41 18.12 -13.45 -46.38
CA ILE A 41 18.62 -12.27 -47.10
C ILE A 41 19.16 -11.18 -46.19
N GLY A 42 19.12 -11.34 -44.86
CA GLY A 42 19.68 -10.39 -43.89
C GLY A 42 19.02 -9.00 -43.94
N VAL A 43 17.68 -8.92 -43.96
CA VAL A 43 16.96 -7.65 -44.17
C VAL A 43 17.36 -6.61 -43.15
N TYR A 44 17.42 -6.95 -41.87
CA TYR A 44 17.76 -6.02 -40.79
C TYR A 44 19.17 -5.46 -40.96
N ASP A 45 20.18 -6.29 -41.23
CA ASP A 45 21.55 -5.92 -41.39
C ASP A 45 21.78 -5.06 -42.63
N ARG A 46 21.15 -5.39 -43.75
CA ARG A 46 21.18 -4.56 -44.98
C ARG A 46 20.65 -3.16 -44.76
N LEU A 47 19.63 -3.02 -43.94
CA LEU A 47 19.08 -1.71 -43.57
C LEU A 47 20.06 -0.91 -42.71
N ARG A 48 20.92 -1.56 -41.90
CA ARG A 48 21.95 -0.90 -41.08
C ARG A 48 23.16 -0.44 -41.88
N GLN A 49 23.44 -1.07 -43.01
CA GLN A 49 24.60 -0.73 -43.87
C GLN A 49 24.45 0.58 -44.64
N LYS A 50 23.29 1.20 -44.64
CA LYS A 50 23.05 2.49 -45.36
C LYS A 50 23.55 3.64 -44.52
N GLU A 51 24.66 4.25 -44.96
CA GLU A 51 25.28 5.42 -44.32
C GLU A 51 24.52 6.73 -44.54
N GLY A 52 24.82 7.74 -43.72
CA GLY A 52 24.35 9.11 -43.86
C GLY A 52 22.89 9.35 -43.42
N ARG A 53 22.26 8.38 -42.76
CA ARG A 53 20.90 8.53 -42.24
C ARG A 53 20.89 9.16 -40.87
N ALA A 54 19.92 10.04 -40.63
CA ALA A 54 19.70 10.55 -39.27
C ALA A 54 19.22 9.44 -38.33
N PRO A 55 19.79 9.31 -37.13
CA PRO A 55 19.37 8.30 -36.17
C PRO A 55 17.93 8.56 -35.70
N PHE A 56 17.20 7.49 -35.46
CA PHE A 56 15.91 7.51 -34.80
C PHE A 56 15.89 6.42 -33.75
N THR A 57 15.76 6.79 -32.50
CA THR A 57 15.71 5.85 -31.37
C THR A 57 14.30 5.80 -30.80
N LEU A 58 13.70 4.62 -30.80
CA LEU A 58 12.49 4.32 -30.03
C LEU A 58 12.89 3.52 -28.81
N HIS A 59 12.74 4.13 -27.64
CA HIS A 59 13.02 3.45 -26.37
C HIS A 59 12.00 2.36 -26.10
N ASP A 60 12.48 1.16 -25.74
CA ASP A 60 11.64 0.03 -25.36
C ASP A 60 11.50 -0.03 -23.84
N GLY A 61 10.27 -0.22 -23.33
CA GLY A 61 10.03 -0.69 -21.97
C GLY A 61 10.20 -2.22 -21.98
N PRO A 62 11.27 -2.75 -21.37
CA PRO A 62 11.55 -4.19 -21.44
C PRO A 62 10.50 -4.96 -20.64
N PRO A 63 9.90 -6.04 -21.20
CA PRO A 63 8.99 -6.90 -20.47
C PRO A 63 9.76 -7.73 -19.45
N TYR A 64 9.06 -8.19 -18.40
CA TYR A 64 9.61 -9.17 -17.48
C TYR A 64 9.82 -10.52 -18.18
N ALA A 65 10.99 -11.11 -17.94
CA ALA A 65 11.33 -12.44 -18.45
C ALA A 65 10.79 -13.55 -17.52
N ASN A 66 9.46 -13.71 -17.47
CA ASN A 66 8.79 -14.59 -16.48
C ASN A 66 7.59 -15.38 -16.99
N GLY A 67 7.37 -15.43 -18.30
CA GLY A 67 6.26 -16.15 -18.93
C GLY A 67 6.15 -15.88 -20.42
N ASN A 68 5.23 -16.54 -21.11
CA ASN A 68 4.94 -16.30 -22.51
C ASN A 68 4.38 -14.89 -22.77
N LEU A 69 4.52 -14.40 -24.00
CA LEU A 69 3.89 -13.17 -24.43
C LEU A 69 2.36 -13.31 -24.40
N HIS A 70 1.68 -12.34 -23.83
CA HIS A 70 0.24 -12.20 -23.93
C HIS A 70 -0.14 -11.12 -24.95
N ILE A 71 -1.43 -10.97 -25.25
CA ILE A 71 -1.93 -10.04 -26.28
C ILE A 71 -1.49 -8.59 -26.04
N GLY A 72 -1.31 -8.15 -24.79
CA GLY A 72 -0.81 -6.81 -24.46
C GLY A 72 0.65 -6.63 -24.89
N HIS A 73 1.51 -7.64 -24.69
CA HIS A 73 2.87 -7.63 -25.19
C HIS A 73 2.89 -7.60 -26.73
N ALA A 74 2.07 -8.43 -27.37
CA ALA A 74 1.98 -8.49 -28.84
C ALA A 74 1.56 -7.11 -29.41
N LEU A 75 0.53 -6.48 -28.85
CA LEU A 75 0.08 -5.14 -29.24
C LEU A 75 1.21 -4.12 -29.13
N ASN A 76 1.89 -4.07 -27.97
CA ASN A 76 2.98 -3.15 -27.73
C ASN A 76 4.13 -3.33 -28.74
N LYS A 77 4.59 -4.57 -28.92
CA LYS A 77 5.72 -4.89 -29.81
C LYS A 77 5.39 -4.63 -31.28
N ILE A 78 4.16 -4.95 -31.73
CA ILE A 78 3.71 -4.69 -33.10
C ILE A 78 3.61 -3.18 -33.37
N LEU A 79 3.04 -2.39 -32.44
CA LEU A 79 2.97 -0.92 -32.61
C LEU A 79 4.37 -0.30 -32.67
N LYS A 80 5.30 -0.74 -31.82
CA LYS A 80 6.70 -0.28 -31.88
C LYS A 80 7.37 -0.66 -33.20
N ASP A 81 7.17 -1.88 -33.69
CA ASP A 81 7.70 -2.33 -34.97
C ASP A 81 7.15 -1.48 -36.14
N MET A 82 5.85 -1.13 -36.12
CA MET A 82 5.25 -0.23 -37.11
C MET A 82 5.91 1.15 -37.09
N VAL A 83 6.16 1.72 -35.91
CA VAL A 83 6.86 3.00 -35.77
C VAL A 83 8.28 2.92 -36.30
N VAL A 84 9.05 1.92 -35.88
CA VAL A 84 10.44 1.71 -36.34
C VAL A 84 10.52 1.54 -37.84
N ARG A 85 9.66 0.70 -38.43
CA ARG A 85 9.62 0.48 -39.89
C ARG A 85 9.21 1.73 -40.65
N SER A 86 8.22 2.48 -40.16
CA SER A 86 7.80 3.73 -40.83
C SER A 86 8.92 4.77 -40.84
N GLN A 87 9.64 4.95 -39.72
CA GLN A 87 10.80 5.83 -39.66
C GLN A 87 11.95 5.36 -40.56
N GLN A 88 12.15 4.05 -40.64
CA GLN A 88 13.12 3.45 -41.56
C GLN A 88 12.74 3.72 -43.04
N MET A 89 11.46 3.60 -43.39
CA MET A 89 10.95 3.89 -44.76
C MET A 89 11.08 5.39 -45.10
N MET A 90 10.94 6.27 -44.10
CA MET A 90 11.17 7.71 -44.25
C MET A 90 12.66 8.11 -44.35
N GLY A 91 13.56 7.14 -44.38
CA GLY A 91 14.99 7.39 -44.65
C GLY A 91 15.84 7.54 -43.39
N LYS A 92 15.31 7.34 -42.19
CA LYS A 92 16.09 7.40 -40.95
C LYS A 92 16.79 6.06 -40.64
N ASP A 93 17.85 6.09 -39.83
CA ASP A 93 18.42 4.89 -39.23
C ASP A 93 17.66 4.55 -37.94
N ALA A 94 16.55 3.84 -38.08
CA ALA A 94 15.69 3.44 -37.01
C ALA A 94 16.12 2.06 -36.46
N ARG A 95 16.95 2.08 -35.41
CA ARG A 95 17.41 0.87 -34.73
C ARG A 95 16.43 0.52 -33.62
N TYR A 96 16.16 -0.77 -33.49
CA TYR A 96 15.42 -1.32 -32.37
C TYR A 96 16.30 -2.32 -31.63
N VAL A 97 16.56 -2.05 -30.35
CA VAL A 97 17.25 -2.95 -29.45
C VAL A 97 16.18 -3.52 -28.50
N PRO A 98 15.84 -4.80 -28.64
CA PRO A 98 14.91 -5.45 -27.71
C PRO A 98 15.54 -5.57 -26.34
N GLY A 99 14.73 -5.57 -25.29
CA GLY A 99 15.20 -5.73 -23.94
C GLY A 99 14.30 -6.59 -23.08
N TRP A 100 14.86 -7.07 -21.95
CA TRP A 100 14.14 -7.80 -20.91
C TRP A 100 14.49 -7.30 -19.52
N ASP A 101 13.48 -7.18 -18.69
CA ASP A 101 13.63 -6.98 -17.25
C ASP A 101 13.77 -8.35 -16.59
N CYS A 102 14.96 -8.59 -16.01
CA CYS A 102 15.37 -9.90 -15.51
C CYS A 102 15.49 -9.93 -13.98
N HIS A 103 15.10 -8.86 -13.28
CA HIS A 103 15.29 -8.70 -11.84
C HIS A 103 13.99 -8.54 -11.07
N GLY A 104 14.15 -8.52 -9.75
CA GLY A 104 13.15 -8.15 -8.78
C GLY A 104 12.06 -9.19 -8.58
N LEU A 105 11.04 -8.77 -7.86
CA LEU A 105 9.95 -9.61 -7.41
C LEU A 105 9.23 -10.42 -8.50
N PRO A 106 9.00 -9.93 -9.75
CA PRO A 106 8.35 -10.73 -10.78
C PRO A 106 9.09 -12.02 -11.14
N ILE A 107 10.40 -12.04 -10.97
CA ILE A 107 11.25 -13.22 -11.20
C ILE A 107 11.39 -14.04 -9.91
N GLU A 108 11.75 -13.37 -8.81
CA GLU A 108 11.98 -14.00 -7.50
C GLU A 108 10.74 -14.74 -6.99
N TRP A 109 9.56 -14.14 -7.15
CA TRP A 109 8.31 -14.77 -6.76
C TRP A 109 8.05 -16.09 -7.49
N LYS A 110 8.38 -16.17 -8.79
CA LYS A 110 8.24 -17.41 -9.56
C LYS A 110 9.14 -18.53 -9.06
N ILE A 111 10.34 -18.18 -8.65
CA ILE A 111 11.26 -19.14 -8.04
C ILE A 111 10.80 -19.52 -6.63
N GLU A 112 10.31 -18.56 -5.85
CA GLU A 112 9.75 -18.84 -4.54
C GLU A 112 8.50 -19.74 -4.61
N GLU A 113 7.57 -19.49 -5.57
CA GLU A 113 6.43 -20.38 -5.80
C GLU A 113 6.88 -21.84 -6.05
N LYS A 114 7.97 -22.01 -6.81
CA LYS A 114 8.57 -23.34 -7.07
C LYS A 114 9.10 -23.99 -5.77
N TYR A 115 9.80 -23.23 -4.92
CA TYR A 115 10.28 -23.72 -3.62
C TYR A 115 9.12 -24.09 -2.71
N ARG A 116 8.13 -23.23 -2.58
CA ARG A 116 6.91 -23.48 -1.78
C ARG A 116 6.14 -24.72 -2.24
N ALA A 117 6.04 -24.94 -3.55
CA ALA A 117 5.41 -26.13 -4.11
C ALA A 117 6.16 -27.42 -3.75
N ASN A 118 7.48 -27.35 -3.58
CA ASN A 118 8.34 -28.45 -3.17
C ASN A 118 8.48 -28.56 -1.63
N GLY A 119 7.76 -27.73 -0.85
CA GLY A 119 7.84 -27.72 0.61
C GLY A 119 9.13 -27.13 1.18
N GLN A 120 9.84 -26.35 0.38
CA GLN A 120 11.08 -25.67 0.77
C GLN A 120 10.83 -24.21 1.12
N ASP A 121 11.60 -23.68 2.08
CA ASP A 121 11.61 -22.27 2.43
C ASP A 121 12.74 -21.56 1.70
N LYS A 122 12.43 -20.50 0.93
CA LYS A 122 13.45 -19.73 0.22
C LYS A 122 14.46 -19.06 1.16
N ASP A 123 14.00 -18.66 2.37
CA ASP A 123 14.84 -17.97 3.36
C ASP A 123 15.93 -18.90 3.95
N ALA A 124 15.76 -20.24 3.80
CA ALA A 124 16.76 -21.23 4.15
C ALA A 124 17.78 -21.52 3.03
N ILE A 125 17.58 -20.97 1.82
CA ILE A 125 18.46 -21.17 0.67
C ILE A 125 19.57 -20.11 0.69
N ASN A 126 20.78 -20.50 0.27
CA ASN A 126 21.87 -19.54 0.10
C ASN A 126 21.46 -18.45 -0.92
N VAL A 127 21.65 -17.19 -0.57
CA VAL A 127 21.21 -16.05 -1.37
C VAL A 127 21.84 -16.00 -2.77
N VAL A 128 23.09 -16.46 -2.89
CA VAL A 128 23.79 -16.51 -4.18
C VAL A 128 23.18 -17.58 -5.08
N ASP A 129 22.87 -18.76 -4.53
CA ASP A 129 22.26 -19.86 -5.27
C ASP A 129 20.85 -19.48 -5.73
N PHE A 130 20.07 -18.83 -4.87
CA PHE A 130 18.75 -18.31 -5.21
C PHE A 130 18.84 -17.29 -6.35
N ARG A 131 19.74 -16.31 -6.29
CA ARG A 131 19.95 -15.33 -7.35
C ARG A 131 20.40 -15.96 -8.66
N GLN A 132 21.27 -16.97 -8.61
CA GLN A 132 21.70 -17.69 -9.81
C GLN A 132 20.53 -18.48 -10.45
N GLU A 133 19.61 -19.00 -9.65
CA GLU A 133 18.41 -19.64 -10.16
C GLU A 133 17.47 -18.64 -10.82
N CYS A 134 17.29 -17.46 -10.24
CA CYS A 134 16.54 -16.35 -10.84
C CYS A 134 17.14 -15.95 -12.21
N ARG A 135 18.47 -15.82 -12.32
CA ARG A 135 19.15 -15.52 -13.59
C ARG A 135 18.86 -16.58 -14.65
N ARG A 136 19.04 -17.86 -14.33
CA ARG A 136 18.76 -18.96 -15.27
C ARG A 136 17.29 -18.99 -15.71
N PHE A 137 16.38 -18.72 -14.78
CA PHE A 137 14.95 -18.62 -15.09
C PHE A 137 14.67 -17.48 -16.06
N ALA A 138 15.17 -16.28 -15.81
CA ALA A 138 15.01 -15.13 -16.67
C ALA A 138 15.65 -15.31 -18.04
N GLU A 139 16.82 -15.92 -18.12
CA GLU A 139 17.50 -16.27 -19.38
C GLU A 139 16.61 -17.17 -20.25
N GLY A 140 16.10 -18.26 -19.69
CA GLY A 140 15.23 -19.18 -20.41
C GLY A 140 13.93 -18.52 -20.93
N TRP A 141 13.32 -17.65 -20.13
CA TRP A 141 12.13 -16.92 -20.59
C TRP A 141 12.46 -15.83 -21.60
N GLY A 142 13.60 -15.17 -21.47
CA GLY A 142 14.09 -14.22 -22.48
C GLY A 142 14.25 -14.88 -23.85
N ASP A 143 14.81 -16.07 -23.89
CA ASP A 143 14.94 -16.85 -25.14
C ASP A 143 13.59 -17.24 -25.75
N ILE A 144 12.64 -17.72 -24.92
CA ILE A 144 11.30 -18.05 -25.38
C ILE A 144 10.60 -16.80 -25.95
N GLN A 145 10.60 -15.70 -25.22
CA GLN A 145 9.94 -14.46 -25.66
C GLN A 145 10.62 -13.87 -26.91
N ARG A 146 11.94 -14.05 -27.08
CA ARG A 146 12.66 -13.67 -28.30
C ARG A 146 12.08 -14.38 -29.52
N GLU A 147 11.91 -15.69 -29.46
CA GLU A 147 11.34 -16.47 -30.58
C GLU A 147 9.85 -16.11 -30.82
N GLU A 148 9.09 -15.86 -29.77
CA GLU A 148 7.71 -15.37 -29.90
C GLU A 148 7.65 -13.98 -30.57
N CYS A 149 8.54 -13.04 -30.23
CA CYS A 149 8.65 -11.75 -30.89
C CYS A 149 9.07 -11.88 -32.37
N LYS A 150 10.06 -12.73 -32.66
CA LYS A 150 10.45 -13.02 -34.05
C LYS A 150 9.28 -13.62 -34.84
N ARG A 151 8.49 -14.51 -34.22
CA ARG A 151 7.28 -15.08 -34.84
C ARG A 151 6.22 -14.00 -35.16
N LEU A 152 6.10 -12.94 -34.37
CA LEU A 152 5.25 -11.77 -34.68
C LEU A 152 5.80 -10.92 -35.83
N GLY A 153 7.02 -11.20 -36.31
CA GLY A 153 7.66 -10.44 -37.39
C GLY A 153 8.38 -9.16 -36.93
N VAL A 154 8.52 -8.95 -35.61
CA VAL A 154 9.24 -7.80 -35.06
C VAL A 154 10.71 -7.86 -35.47
N GLN A 155 11.23 -6.76 -36.04
CA GLN A 155 12.62 -6.64 -36.42
C GLN A 155 13.43 -5.88 -35.35
N GLY A 156 14.61 -6.38 -35.03
CA GLY A 156 15.49 -5.78 -34.04
C GLY A 156 16.87 -6.45 -33.99
N ASN A 157 17.75 -5.90 -33.16
CA ASN A 157 19.06 -6.51 -32.85
C ASN A 157 18.87 -7.64 -31.80
N TRP A 158 18.50 -8.83 -32.30
CA TRP A 158 18.22 -9.97 -31.44
C TRP A 158 19.47 -10.65 -30.87
N ASP A 159 20.63 -10.39 -31.46
CA ASP A 159 21.91 -11.03 -31.07
C ASP A 159 22.57 -10.30 -29.91
N ASP A 160 22.26 -9.01 -29.72
CA ASP A 160 22.77 -8.19 -28.63
C ASP A 160 21.62 -7.40 -27.96
N PRO A 161 20.75 -8.09 -27.22
CA PRO A 161 19.62 -7.48 -26.54
C PRO A 161 20.07 -6.75 -25.26
N TYR A 162 19.25 -5.79 -24.81
CA TYR A 162 19.39 -5.20 -23.49
C TYR A 162 18.84 -6.16 -22.42
N LEU A 163 19.68 -6.60 -21.50
CA LEU A 163 19.29 -7.43 -20.36
C LEU A 163 19.64 -6.68 -19.07
N THR A 164 18.67 -6.44 -18.21
CA THR A 164 18.94 -5.76 -16.92
C THR A 164 19.91 -6.58 -16.05
N MET A 165 19.95 -7.92 -16.21
CA MET A 165 20.88 -8.82 -15.51
C MET A 165 22.27 -8.93 -16.15
N ALA A 166 22.53 -8.30 -17.29
CA ALA A 166 23.87 -8.32 -17.88
C ALA A 166 24.85 -7.57 -16.97
N TYR A 167 26.03 -8.14 -16.71
CA TYR A 167 26.98 -7.56 -15.77
C TYR A 167 27.37 -6.11 -16.08
N HIS A 168 27.46 -5.76 -17.37
CA HIS A 168 27.74 -4.38 -17.76
C HIS A 168 26.58 -3.44 -17.44
N ALA A 169 25.32 -3.91 -17.57
CA ALA A 169 24.14 -3.14 -17.21
C ALA A 169 24.05 -2.95 -15.69
N GLU A 170 24.28 -4.01 -14.91
CA GLU A 170 24.33 -3.91 -13.44
C GLU A 170 25.44 -2.97 -12.97
N ARG A 171 26.62 -2.99 -13.64
CA ARG A 171 27.69 -2.04 -13.34
C ARG A 171 27.26 -0.59 -13.57
N VAL A 172 26.63 -0.29 -14.72
CA VAL A 172 26.17 1.08 -15.03
C VAL A 172 25.09 1.52 -14.04
N ILE A 173 24.14 0.64 -13.69
CA ILE A 173 23.12 0.92 -12.66
C ILE A 173 23.79 1.25 -11.32
N ALA A 174 24.79 0.48 -10.89
CA ALA A 174 25.50 0.73 -9.66
C ALA A 174 26.31 2.03 -9.70
N GLU A 175 26.96 2.34 -10.82
CA GLU A 175 27.70 3.59 -11.01
C GLU A 175 26.80 4.82 -10.94
N GLU A 176 25.62 4.77 -11.58
CA GLU A 176 24.64 5.85 -11.51
C GLU A 176 24.06 5.99 -10.09
N PHE A 177 23.76 4.88 -9.41
CA PHE A 177 23.28 4.90 -8.04
C PHE A 177 24.31 5.52 -7.07
N GLN A 178 25.60 5.25 -7.26
CA GLN A 178 26.67 5.85 -6.46
C GLN A 178 26.73 7.38 -6.59
N LYS A 179 26.32 7.95 -7.72
CA LYS A 179 26.27 9.41 -7.89
C LYS A 179 25.28 10.05 -6.91
N PHE A 180 24.13 9.41 -6.64
CA PHE A 180 23.18 9.87 -5.63
C PHE A 180 23.74 9.79 -4.21
N LEU A 181 24.59 8.79 -3.92
CA LEU A 181 25.28 8.71 -2.65
C LEU A 181 26.31 9.84 -2.52
N MET A 182 27.12 10.06 -3.56
CA MET A 182 28.22 11.04 -3.52
C MET A 182 27.73 12.48 -3.46
N ASN A 183 26.60 12.82 -4.08
CA ASN A 183 26.01 14.16 -4.01
C ASN A 183 25.13 14.37 -2.77
N GLY A 184 25.01 13.37 -1.88
CA GLY A 184 24.26 13.44 -0.63
C GLY A 184 22.75 13.36 -0.77
N SER A 185 22.23 13.06 -1.97
CA SER A 185 20.79 12.87 -2.18
C SER A 185 20.29 11.54 -1.63
N LEU A 186 21.18 10.52 -1.53
CA LEU A 186 20.82 9.21 -0.99
C LEU A 186 21.00 9.20 0.52
N TYR A 187 19.96 8.82 1.26
CA TYR A 187 20.01 8.69 2.71
C TYR A 187 19.23 7.47 3.20
N GLN A 188 19.63 6.95 4.35
CA GLN A 188 18.87 5.92 5.04
C GLN A 188 17.91 6.59 6.02
N GLY A 189 16.67 6.17 6.00
CA GLY A 189 15.61 6.67 6.88
C GLY A 189 14.63 5.59 7.23
N SER A 190 13.57 5.98 7.92
CA SER A 190 12.46 5.11 8.30
C SER A 190 11.15 5.85 8.06
N LYS A 191 10.19 5.18 7.44
CA LYS A 191 8.91 5.77 7.07
C LYS A 191 7.85 4.66 6.95
N PRO A 192 6.59 4.92 7.29
CA PRO A 192 5.51 4.02 6.98
C PRO A 192 5.38 3.86 5.47
N VAL A 193 5.40 2.64 5.00
CA VAL A 193 5.21 2.29 3.59
C VAL A 193 4.15 1.23 3.46
N MET A 194 3.52 1.14 2.30
CA MET A 194 2.67 -0.01 1.98
C MET A 194 3.53 -1.27 1.98
N TRP A 195 3.24 -2.16 2.89
CA TRP A 195 4.00 -3.39 3.14
C TRP A 195 3.13 -4.62 2.96
N SER A 196 3.60 -5.57 2.18
CA SER A 196 2.99 -6.90 2.09
C SER A 196 3.64 -7.86 3.08
N PRO A 197 2.96 -8.27 4.16
CA PRO A 197 3.50 -9.26 5.10
C PRO A 197 3.70 -10.64 4.47
N VAL A 198 2.93 -10.96 3.42
CA VAL A 198 3.00 -12.24 2.71
C VAL A 198 4.18 -12.27 1.75
N ASP A 199 4.43 -11.17 1.05
CA ASP A 199 5.54 -11.03 0.11
C ASP A 199 6.83 -10.54 0.81
N LYS A 200 6.71 -10.11 2.08
CA LYS A 200 7.78 -9.54 2.92
C LYS A 200 8.53 -8.39 2.23
N THR A 201 7.77 -7.48 1.64
CA THR A 201 8.35 -6.35 0.88
C THR A 201 7.45 -5.12 0.90
N ALA A 202 8.06 -3.95 0.69
CA ALA A 202 7.34 -2.73 0.36
C ALA A 202 6.76 -2.82 -1.05
N LEU A 203 5.64 -2.16 -1.28
CA LEU A 203 4.96 -2.07 -2.57
C LEU A 203 4.85 -0.61 -3.00
N ALA A 204 5.09 -0.36 -4.29
CA ALA A 204 4.72 0.90 -4.92
C ALA A 204 3.20 0.97 -5.12
N GLU A 205 2.65 2.19 -5.28
CA GLU A 205 1.22 2.39 -5.50
C GLU A 205 0.70 1.62 -6.73
N ALA A 206 1.48 1.57 -7.81
CA ALA A 206 1.16 0.80 -9.02
C ALA A 206 1.12 -0.73 -8.82
N GLU A 207 1.62 -1.21 -7.70
CA GLU A 207 1.63 -2.64 -7.33
C GLU A 207 0.50 -3.01 -6.36
N VAL A 208 -0.41 -2.07 -6.11
CA VAL A 208 -1.54 -2.24 -5.20
C VAL A 208 -2.84 -2.23 -5.99
N GLU A 209 -3.69 -3.20 -5.69
CA GLU A 209 -5.05 -3.30 -6.21
C GLU A 209 -6.04 -3.12 -5.05
N TYR A 210 -7.18 -2.49 -5.31
CA TYR A 210 -8.21 -2.31 -4.30
C TYR A 210 -9.29 -3.37 -4.43
N ALA A 211 -9.63 -3.99 -3.30
CA ALA A 211 -10.69 -4.98 -3.21
C ALA A 211 -11.50 -4.80 -1.92
N ASP A 212 -12.75 -5.23 -1.94
CA ASP A 212 -13.61 -5.21 -0.77
C ASP A 212 -13.06 -6.13 0.33
N LYS A 213 -12.94 -5.58 1.53
CA LYS A 213 -12.53 -6.29 2.74
C LYS A 213 -13.47 -5.98 3.88
N GLU A 214 -13.76 -6.99 4.70
CA GLU A 214 -14.43 -6.83 5.98
C GLU A 214 -13.38 -6.65 7.07
N SER A 215 -13.46 -5.54 7.82
CA SER A 215 -12.52 -5.23 8.91
C SER A 215 -13.24 -5.06 10.22
N PHE A 216 -12.60 -5.48 11.31
CA PHE A 216 -13.08 -5.16 12.66
C PHE A 216 -12.94 -3.67 12.91
N THR A 217 -13.92 -3.11 13.63
CA THR A 217 -13.84 -1.75 14.13
C THR A 217 -14.00 -1.75 15.64
N VAL A 218 -13.28 -0.85 16.29
CA VAL A 218 -13.39 -0.65 17.75
C VAL A 218 -13.50 0.83 18.09
N TRP A 219 -14.30 1.10 19.12
CA TRP A 219 -14.33 2.37 19.82
C TRP A 219 -13.63 2.17 21.15
N VAL A 220 -12.63 3.00 21.46
CA VAL A 220 -11.70 2.78 22.59
C VAL A 220 -11.65 3.99 23.47
N LYS A 221 -11.74 3.76 24.77
CA LYS A 221 -11.72 4.78 25.84
C LYS A 221 -10.27 5.14 26.21
N PHE A 222 -9.97 6.43 26.23
CA PHE A 222 -8.72 6.98 26.73
C PHE A 222 -9.01 7.93 27.90
N GLN A 223 -8.56 7.60 29.10
CA GLN A 223 -8.71 8.47 30.27
C GLN A 223 -7.81 9.69 30.16
N ILE A 224 -8.31 10.84 30.60
CA ILE A 224 -7.53 12.06 30.67
C ILE A 224 -6.52 11.93 31.81
N SER A 225 -5.27 12.24 31.52
CA SER A 225 -4.18 12.20 32.53
C SER A 225 -3.99 13.54 33.20
N ARG A 226 -4.10 14.63 32.42
CA ARG A 226 -3.75 15.96 32.84
C ARG A 226 -4.54 17.03 32.10
N PHE A 227 -4.90 18.11 32.79
CA PHE A 227 -5.43 19.32 32.21
C PHE A 227 -4.42 20.46 32.33
N TYR A 228 -4.54 21.50 31.50
CA TYR A 228 -3.92 22.77 31.72
C TYR A 228 -4.41 23.31 33.09
N GLY A 229 -3.49 23.54 34.01
CA GLY A 229 -3.81 24.40 35.14
C GLY A 229 -4.01 25.84 34.64
N ALA A 230 -4.81 26.63 35.31
CA ALA A 230 -5.00 28.06 35.03
C ALA A 230 -3.70 28.88 35.33
N LEU A 231 -2.59 28.47 34.70
CA LEU A 231 -1.31 29.17 34.72
C LEU A 231 -1.33 30.09 33.51
N GLY A 232 -1.48 31.37 33.69
CA GLY A 232 -1.49 32.47 32.75
C GLY A 232 -1.08 32.21 31.29
N ASP A 233 -1.52 33.05 30.40
CA ASP A 233 -1.07 33.07 29.03
C ASP A 233 0.39 33.52 28.95
N VAL A 234 1.12 33.12 27.89
CA VAL A 234 2.49 33.58 27.66
C VAL A 234 2.45 34.70 26.62
N ASP A 235 2.89 35.90 27.00
CA ASP A 235 2.97 37.03 26.08
C ASP A 235 4.01 36.81 24.98
N GLN A 236 4.04 37.71 23.98
CA GLN A 236 5.00 37.64 22.85
C GLN A 236 6.48 37.73 23.30
N ALA A 237 6.73 38.13 24.54
CA ALA A 237 8.08 38.23 25.16
C ALA A 237 8.40 36.99 26.02
N GLY A 238 7.49 36.04 26.17
CA GLY A 238 7.69 34.82 26.97
C GLY A 238 7.37 34.97 28.45
N ASN A 239 6.70 36.05 28.87
CA ASN A 239 6.30 36.26 30.27
C ASN A 239 4.92 35.65 30.51
N ILE A 240 4.73 35.08 31.70
CA ILE A 240 3.42 34.60 32.15
C ILE A 240 2.55 35.82 32.44
N VAL A 241 1.42 35.93 31.76
CA VAL A 241 0.40 36.98 31.99
C VAL A 241 -0.79 36.33 32.67
N ASP A 242 -1.27 36.95 33.74
CA ASP A 242 -2.47 36.50 34.43
C ASP A 242 -3.67 36.53 33.47
N LEU A 243 -4.40 35.42 33.38
CA LEU A 243 -5.64 35.36 32.60
C LEU A 243 -6.72 36.21 33.25
N PRO A 244 -7.61 36.80 32.44
CA PRO A 244 -8.85 37.42 32.97
C PRO A 244 -9.66 36.41 33.80
N GLU A 245 -10.30 36.91 34.90
CA GLU A 245 -11.05 36.04 35.83
C GLU A 245 -12.13 35.21 35.16
N ASP A 246 -12.80 35.73 34.12
CA ASP A 246 -13.80 35.04 33.33
C ASP A 246 -13.21 33.87 32.53
N ARG A 247 -12.01 34.02 31.99
CA ARG A 247 -11.27 32.94 31.32
C ARG A 247 -10.81 31.86 32.30
N VAL A 248 -10.33 32.25 33.47
CA VAL A 248 -9.98 31.30 34.54
C VAL A 248 -11.21 30.47 34.92
N ALA A 249 -12.34 31.11 35.16
CA ALA A 249 -13.59 30.43 35.51
C ALA A 249 -14.09 29.49 34.40
N GLU A 250 -13.92 29.89 33.16
CA GLU A 250 -14.28 29.03 32.01
C GLU A 250 -13.37 27.76 31.93
N ILE A 251 -12.05 27.91 32.08
CA ILE A 251 -11.09 26.80 32.10
C ILE A 251 -11.40 25.84 33.25
N GLU A 252 -11.65 26.40 34.46
CA GLU A 252 -12.00 25.57 35.61
C GLU A 252 -13.33 24.81 35.39
N ALA A 253 -14.34 25.47 34.83
CA ALA A 253 -15.62 24.85 34.53
C ALA A 253 -15.53 23.75 33.42
N ASN A 254 -14.64 23.95 32.44
CA ASN A 254 -14.34 22.94 31.44
C ASN A 254 -13.62 21.74 32.06
N SER A 255 -12.57 21.98 32.84
CA SER A 255 -11.81 20.95 33.53
C SER A 255 -12.68 20.14 34.49
N ALA A 256 -13.56 20.80 35.25
CA ALA A 256 -14.49 20.13 36.15
C ALA A 256 -15.52 19.25 35.41
N ALA A 257 -16.03 19.69 34.25
CA ALA A 257 -16.93 18.90 33.43
C ALA A 257 -16.25 17.66 32.88
N MET A 258 -15.00 17.77 32.43
CA MET A 258 -14.20 16.72 31.86
C MET A 258 -13.55 15.79 32.88
N GLN A 259 -13.62 16.13 34.18
CA GLN A 259 -13.07 15.29 35.24
C GLN A 259 -13.73 13.88 35.19
N ASP A 260 -12.90 12.85 35.26
CA ASP A 260 -13.28 11.43 35.14
C ASP A 260 -13.93 11.03 33.80
N ALA A 261 -13.86 11.91 32.80
CA ALA A 261 -14.30 11.59 31.44
C ALA A 261 -13.20 10.88 30.63
N SER A 262 -13.63 10.09 29.68
CA SER A 262 -12.74 9.46 28.70
C SER A 262 -13.00 10.05 27.31
N VAL A 263 -11.91 10.34 26.59
CA VAL A 263 -11.96 10.58 25.15
C VAL A 263 -12.19 9.24 24.46
N VAL A 264 -13.08 9.18 23.47
CA VAL A 264 -13.36 7.95 22.72
C VAL A 264 -12.83 8.12 21.29
N ILE A 265 -11.95 7.19 20.86
CA ILE A 265 -11.48 7.12 19.48
C ILE A 265 -12.15 5.97 18.74
N TRP A 266 -12.12 6.01 17.40
CA TRP A 266 -12.54 4.93 16.54
C TRP A 266 -11.41 4.50 15.62
N THR A 267 -11.28 3.19 15.38
CA THR A 267 -10.32 2.66 14.40
C THR A 267 -10.83 1.40 13.72
N THR A 268 -10.47 1.25 12.44
CA THR A 268 -10.71 0.04 11.62
C THR A 268 -9.54 -0.95 11.68
N THR A 269 -8.48 -0.60 12.39
CA THR A 269 -7.24 -1.37 12.50
C THR A 269 -6.86 -1.60 13.97
N PRO A 270 -7.62 -2.40 14.73
CA PRO A 270 -7.37 -2.62 16.17
C PRO A 270 -5.93 -3.02 16.49
N TRP A 271 -5.26 -3.72 15.57
CA TRP A 271 -3.87 -4.15 15.71
C TRP A 271 -2.87 -2.97 15.82
N THR A 272 -3.25 -1.73 15.47
CA THR A 272 -2.37 -0.56 15.63
C THR A 272 -2.40 0.01 17.06
N MET A 273 -3.38 -0.37 17.87
CA MET A 273 -3.52 0.12 19.24
C MET A 273 -2.28 -0.06 20.12
N PRO A 274 -1.54 -1.19 20.09
CA PRO A 274 -0.30 -1.32 20.85
C PRO A 274 0.78 -0.31 20.48
N SER A 275 0.71 0.28 19.29
CA SER A 275 1.65 1.30 18.77
C SER A 275 1.12 2.72 18.94
N ASN A 276 0.01 2.94 19.63
CA ASN A 276 -0.56 4.27 19.87
C ASN A 276 0.43 5.16 20.63
N LYS A 277 0.59 6.40 20.16
CA LYS A 277 1.44 7.43 20.77
C LYS A 277 0.68 8.71 21.11
N ALA A 278 -0.45 8.94 20.44
CA ALA A 278 -1.25 10.14 20.63
C ALA A 278 -2.73 9.90 20.29
N VAL A 279 -3.53 10.88 20.67
CA VAL A 279 -4.86 11.13 20.13
C VAL A 279 -4.91 12.57 19.66
N VAL A 280 -5.45 12.80 18.45
CA VAL A 280 -5.58 14.14 17.90
C VAL A 280 -7.02 14.55 17.74
N PHE A 281 -7.27 15.89 17.79
CA PHE A 281 -8.59 16.49 17.67
C PHE A 281 -8.61 17.58 16.59
N GLY A 282 -9.80 17.89 16.07
CA GLY A 282 -10.02 18.97 15.11
C GLY A 282 -10.33 20.28 15.84
N LYS A 283 -9.65 21.39 15.47
CA LYS A 283 -9.85 22.70 16.10
C LYS A 283 -11.25 23.28 15.86
N ASP A 284 -11.84 22.95 14.72
CA ASP A 284 -13.13 23.50 14.28
C ASP A 284 -14.32 22.57 14.62
N ILE A 285 -14.06 21.50 15.38
CA ILE A 285 -15.09 20.54 15.81
C ILE A 285 -15.60 20.90 17.20
N GLU A 286 -16.92 20.89 17.35
CA GLU A 286 -17.58 21.08 18.64
C GLU A 286 -17.61 19.76 19.41
N TYR A 287 -17.09 19.79 20.66
CA TYR A 287 -17.02 18.64 21.56
C TYR A 287 -17.93 18.80 22.76
N GLY A 288 -18.59 17.70 23.13
CA GLY A 288 -19.42 17.62 24.31
C GLY A 288 -18.98 16.55 25.29
N VAL A 289 -19.10 16.84 26.59
CA VAL A 289 -19.06 15.83 27.64
C VAL A 289 -20.46 15.25 27.79
N TYR A 290 -20.56 13.94 27.65
CA TYR A 290 -21.81 13.18 27.77
C TYR A 290 -21.73 12.22 28.94
N GLN A 291 -22.79 12.12 29.74
CA GLN A 291 -22.90 11.15 30.82
C GLN A 291 -23.97 10.10 30.49
N VAL A 292 -23.64 8.84 30.73
CA VAL A 292 -24.59 7.72 30.59
C VAL A 292 -25.55 7.71 31.77
N THR A 293 -26.84 7.82 31.49
CA THR A 293 -27.92 7.86 32.47
C THR A 293 -28.75 6.57 32.49
N ALA A 294 -28.71 5.79 31.40
CA ALA A 294 -29.42 4.53 31.29
C ALA A 294 -28.89 3.51 32.30
N ASP A 295 -29.77 2.64 32.78
CA ASP A 295 -29.38 1.39 33.47
C ASP A 295 -28.88 0.41 32.42
N VAL A 296 -27.57 0.15 32.43
CA VAL A 296 -26.87 -0.62 31.42
C VAL A 296 -26.56 -2.02 31.95
N PRO A 297 -26.80 -3.10 31.15
CA PRO A 297 -26.43 -4.46 31.55
C PRO A 297 -24.95 -4.60 31.93
N GLU A 298 -24.66 -5.48 32.89
CA GLU A 298 -23.30 -5.68 33.40
C GLU A 298 -22.31 -6.10 32.30
N GLU A 299 -22.77 -6.81 31.27
CA GLU A 299 -21.97 -7.26 30.13
C GLU A 299 -21.63 -6.14 29.14
N ASN A 300 -22.26 -4.96 29.25
CA ASN A 300 -21.93 -3.83 28.40
C ASN A 300 -20.57 -3.24 28.82
N TRP A 301 -19.79 -2.83 27.84
CA TRP A 301 -18.49 -2.18 28.10
C TRP A 301 -18.62 -0.75 28.59
N VAL A 302 -19.77 -0.10 28.35
CA VAL A 302 -20.12 1.19 28.89
C VAL A 302 -20.95 0.99 30.16
N LYS A 303 -20.71 1.81 31.20
CA LYS A 303 -21.41 1.70 32.49
C LYS A 303 -22.22 2.93 32.77
N THR A 304 -23.29 2.77 33.52
CA THR A 304 -24.10 3.88 34.04
C THR A 304 -23.20 4.84 34.84
N GLY A 305 -23.33 6.12 34.60
CA GLY A 305 -22.56 7.19 35.25
C GLY A 305 -21.22 7.50 34.59
N GLU A 306 -20.69 6.67 33.68
CA GLU A 306 -19.47 7.00 32.94
C GLU A 306 -19.68 8.26 32.07
N LYS A 307 -18.60 9.04 31.94
CA LYS A 307 -18.59 10.25 31.11
C LYS A 307 -17.66 10.06 29.89
N PHE A 308 -18.10 10.56 28.75
CA PHE A 308 -17.35 10.47 27.49
C PHE A 308 -17.30 11.82 26.78
N ILE A 309 -16.18 12.09 26.11
CA ILE A 309 -16.01 13.27 25.26
C ILE A 309 -16.08 12.79 23.81
N LEU A 310 -16.96 13.43 23.03
CA LEU A 310 -17.24 13.10 21.64
C LEU A 310 -17.56 14.39 20.87
N ALA A 311 -17.36 14.36 19.53
CA ALA A 311 -17.95 15.40 18.68
C ALA A 311 -19.47 15.41 18.84
N THR A 312 -20.04 16.59 19.00
CA THR A 312 -21.48 16.75 19.27
C THR A 312 -22.35 16.23 18.13
N SER A 313 -21.88 16.40 16.87
CA SER A 313 -22.50 15.90 15.65
C SER A 313 -22.62 14.37 15.58
N LEU A 314 -21.72 13.63 16.24
CA LEU A 314 -21.59 12.16 16.13
C LEU A 314 -22.10 11.41 17.37
N ALA A 315 -22.33 12.11 18.48
CA ALA A 315 -22.60 11.48 19.78
C ALA A 315 -23.72 10.46 19.76
N LYS A 316 -24.86 10.77 19.13
CA LYS A 316 -26.01 9.87 19.02
C LYS A 316 -25.68 8.53 18.35
N ASP A 317 -24.96 8.59 17.23
CA ASP A 317 -24.59 7.40 16.47
C ASP A 317 -23.57 6.56 17.23
N ILE A 318 -22.65 7.21 17.94
CA ILE A 318 -21.62 6.52 18.74
C ILE A 318 -22.24 5.79 19.92
N PHE A 319 -23.16 6.43 20.68
CA PHE A 319 -23.88 5.75 21.77
C PHE A 319 -24.73 4.59 21.27
N ALA A 320 -25.34 4.70 20.09
CA ALA A 320 -26.04 3.58 19.46
C ALA A 320 -25.11 2.38 19.17
N LYS A 321 -23.81 2.60 18.81
CA LYS A 321 -22.82 1.52 18.67
C LYS A 321 -22.57 0.79 19.99
N ALA A 322 -22.64 1.50 21.12
CA ALA A 322 -22.55 0.92 22.47
C ALA A 322 -23.88 0.36 22.96
N ARG A 323 -24.93 0.35 22.14
CA ARG A 323 -26.30 -0.08 22.50
C ARG A 323 -26.92 0.74 23.63
N ILE A 324 -26.57 2.01 23.70
CA ILE A 324 -27.19 3.00 24.59
C ILE A 324 -28.30 3.69 23.80
N PRO A 325 -29.56 3.71 24.28
CA PRO A 325 -30.66 4.39 23.62
C PRO A 325 -30.49 5.90 23.68
N GLU A 326 -31.23 6.64 22.85
CA GLU A 326 -31.09 8.08 22.71
C GLU A 326 -31.44 8.85 24.00
N ASP A 327 -32.31 8.32 24.81
CA ASP A 327 -32.68 8.83 26.14
C ASP A 327 -31.79 8.27 27.27
N GLY A 328 -30.78 7.46 26.93
CA GLY A 328 -29.87 6.81 27.89
C GLY A 328 -28.57 7.56 28.17
N PHE A 329 -28.43 8.76 27.65
CA PHE A 329 -27.28 9.64 27.93
C PHE A 329 -27.73 11.11 27.84
N GLU A 330 -26.97 11.99 28.50
CA GLU A 330 -27.26 13.42 28.47
C GLU A 330 -25.98 14.22 28.21
N LEU A 331 -26.10 15.35 27.53
CA LEU A 331 -25.03 16.32 27.36
C LEU A 331 -24.84 17.09 28.67
N VAL A 332 -23.69 16.91 29.31
CA VAL A 332 -23.33 17.64 30.53
C VAL A 332 -22.90 19.06 30.19
N LYS A 333 -21.99 19.21 29.21
CA LYS A 333 -21.46 20.50 28.78
C LYS A 333 -20.78 20.39 27.43
N VAL A 334 -20.88 21.43 26.59
CA VAL A 334 -19.98 21.67 25.46
C VAL A 334 -18.66 22.20 26.01
N VAL A 335 -17.55 21.64 25.62
CA VAL A 335 -16.23 21.90 26.19
C VAL A 335 -15.18 22.21 25.13
N ASP A 336 -14.23 23.05 25.50
CA ASP A 336 -12.98 23.23 24.77
C ASP A 336 -11.99 22.14 25.22
N VAL A 337 -11.70 21.21 24.30
CA VAL A 337 -10.78 20.08 24.57
C VAL A 337 -9.31 20.46 24.48
N SER A 338 -8.96 21.66 23.99
CA SER A 338 -7.57 22.14 23.89
C SER A 338 -6.87 22.25 25.24
N GLY A 339 -7.63 22.30 26.31
CA GLY A 339 -7.14 22.27 27.69
C GLY A 339 -6.63 20.90 28.15
N ILE A 340 -6.88 19.82 27.43
CA ILE A 340 -6.35 18.49 27.75
C ILE A 340 -4.87 18.43 27.32
N GLN A 341 -3.99 18.03 28.24
CA GLN A 341 -2.54 17.95 27.99
C GLN A 341 -2.04 16.54 27.71
N GLY A 342 -2.76 15.53 28.15
CA GLY A 342 -2.34 14.16 27.95
C GLY A 342 -3.45 13.16 28.26
N LEU A 343 -3.27 11.96 27.75
CA LEU A 343 -4.18 10.85 27.96
C LEU A 343 -3.41 9.61 28.44
N TYR A 344 -4.11 8.71 29.10
CA TYR A 344 -3.59 7.40 29.44
C TYR A 344 -3.98 6.38 28.38
N HIS A 345 -3.01 5.56 27.96
CA HIS A 345 -3.29 4.41 27.12
C HIS A 345 -4.17 3.40 27.85
N PRO A 346 -5.20 2.80 27.21
CA PRO A 346 -6.10 1.86 27.89
C PRO A 346 -5.42 0.63 28.50
N LEU A 347 -4.24 0.24 28.01
CA LEU A 347 -3.45 -0.87 28.56
C LEU A 347 -2.47 -0.44 29.67
N ARG A 348 -2.46 0.83 30.08
CA ARG A 348 -1.61 1.31 31.15
C ARG A 348 -1.88 0.54 32.45
N GLY A 349 -0.81 0.11 33.12
CA GLY A 349 -0.89 -0.58 34.41
C GLY A 349 -1.58 -1.94 34.36
N ALA A 350 -1.90 -2.48 33.17
CA ALA A 350 -2.44 -3.83 33.05
C ALA A 350 -1.43 -4.86 33.57
N ASP A 351 -1.91 -5.84 34.33
CA ASP A 351 -1.04 -6.87 34.89
C ASP A 351 -0.33 -7.63 33.74
N GLY A 352 1.00 -7.67 33.79
CA GLY A 352 1.85 -8.21 32.74
C GLY A 352 2.21 -7.23 31.62
N ALA A 353 1.79 -5.97 31.66
CA ALA A 353 2.17 -4.92 30.67
C ALA A 353 3.64 -4.50 30.78
N ASN A 354 4.29 -4.77 31.91
CA ASN A 354 5.72 -4.47 32.16
C ASN A 354 6.11 -3.00 31.89
N GLY A 355 5.17 -2.06 32.02
CA GLY A 355 5.40 -0.64 31.79
C GLY A 355 5.36 -0.18 30.33
N GLU A 356 5.10 -1.07 29.37
CA GLU A 356 5.10 -0.75 27.92
C GLU A 356 4.21 0.45 27.56
N TRP A 357 3.08 0.61 28.25
CA TRP A 357 2.10 1.65 27.99
C TRP A 357 1.94 2.69 29.13
N ASP A 358 2.85 2.75 30.09
CA ASP A 358 2.70 3.61 31.27
C ASP A 358 2.89 5.10 30.99
N GLY A 359 3.65 5.45 29.96
CA GLY A 359 3.83 6.84 29.55
C GLY A 359 2.52 7.49 29.08
N GLU A 360 2.40 8.80 29.32
CA GLU A 360 1.29 9.60 28.79
C GLU A 360 1.26 9.56 27.26
N ARG A 361 0.06 9.66 26.69
CA ARG A 361 -0.18 9.83 25.26
C ARG A 361 -0.38 11.31 24.99
N ASP A 362 0.29 11.77 23.97
CA ASP A 362 0.17 13.14 23.50
C ASP A 362 -1.26 13.43 23.04
N PHE A 363 -1.74 14.65 23.32
CA PHE A 363 -3.05 15.12 22.89
C PHE A 363 -2.89 16.48 22.23
N ARG A 364 -3.21 16.57 20.95
CA ARG A 364 -3.00 17.79 20.16
C ARG A 364 -3.97 17.96 19.02
N ALA A 365 -4.05 19.18 18.50
CA ALA A 365 -4.82 19.48 17.33
C ALA A 365 -4.13 18.97 16.05
N ALA A 366 -4.94 18.51 15.08
CA ALA A 366 -4.50 18.17 13.73
C ALA A 366 -5.57 18.55 12.70
N ASP A 367 -5.12 19.06 11.56
CA ASP A 367 -6.03 19.60 10.53
C ASP A 367 -6.73 18.50 9.70
N PHE A 368 -6.25 17.25 9.78
CA PHE A 368 -6.87 16.10 9.08
C PHE A 368 -8.04 15.45 9.86
N VAL A 369 -8.33 15.92 11.07
CA VAL A 369 -9.45 15.40 11.86
C VAL A 369 -10.74 16.02 11.40
N THR A 370 -11.73 15.18 11.08
CA THR A 370 -13.08 15.56 10.66
C THR A 370 -14.15 14.98 11.59
N ASP A 371 -15.37 15.45 11.46
CA ASP A 371 -16.55 14.91 12.15
C ASP A 371 -17.61 14.34 11.20
N ASP A 372 -17.18 13.93 9.99
CA ASP A 372 -18.03 13.21 9.04
C ASP A 372 -18.26 11.76 9.46
N GLU A 373 -17.26 11.16 10.10
CA GLU A 373 -17.31 9.80 10.65
C GLU A 373 -16.39 9.66 11.88
N GLY A 374 -16.46 8.53 12.56
CA GLY A 374 -15.63 8.26 13.72
C GLY A 374 -16.18 8.84 15.02
N THR A 375 -15.42 9.68 15.71
CA THR A 375 -15.74 10.24 17.04
C THR A 375 -15.38 11.72 17.18
N GLY A 376 -14.78 12.33 16.14
CA GLY A 376 -14.14 13.64 16.21
C GLY A 376 -12.73 13.58 16.78
N PHE A 377 -12.23 12.38 17.09
CA PHE A 377 -10.85 12.14 17.55
C PHE A 377 -10.21 11.04 16.71
N VAL A 378 -8.93 11.19 16.40
CA VAL A 378 -8.16 10.19 15.68
C VAL A 378 -7.04 9.63 16.57
N HIS A 379 -6.98 8.30 16.62
CA HIS A 379 -5.89 7.56 17.23
C HIS A 379 -4.64 7.63 16.37
N CYS A 380 -3.53 8.07 16.91
CA CYS A 380 -2.27 8.20 16.20
C CYS A 380 -1.30 7.07 16.53
N ALA A 381 -0.93 6.34 15.47
CA ALA A 381 0.17 5.38 15.48
C ALA A 381 1.14 5.72 14.33
N PRO A 382 2.09 6.67 14.52
CA PRO A 382 2.93 7.18 13.44
C PRO A 382 3.77 6.15 12.69
N SER A 383 3.93 4.95 13.24
CA SER A 383 4.55 3.81 12.56
C SER A 383 3.64 3.10 11.54
N HIS A 384 2.35 3.44 11.51
CA HIS A 384 1.32 2.73 10.74
C HIS A 384 0.36 3.66 9.98
N GLY A 385 0.59 4.98 10.01
CA GLY A 385 -0.19 5.99 9.30
C GLY A 385 0.71 7.08 8.73
N MET A 386 0.41 7.56 7.52
CA MET A 386 1.22 8.58 6.85
C MET A 386 0.96 9.96 7.39
N GLU A 387 -0.31 10.35 7.60
CA GLU A 387 -0.69 11.66 8.11
C GLU A 387 -0.13 11.89 9.52
N GLU A 388 -0.19 10.87 10.37
CA GLU A 388 0.35 10.88 11.71
C GLU A 388 1.89 10.94 11.69
N PHE A 389 2.53 10.23 10.77
CA PHE A 389 3.97 10.30 10.58
C PHE A 389 4.42 11.71 10.15
N GLU A 390 3.71 12.31 9.20
CA GLU A 390 4.01 13.67 8.72
C GLU A 390 3.81 14.71 9.80
N LEU A 391 2.75 14.62 10.59
CA LEU A 391 2.52 15.48 11.74
C LEU A 391 3.74 15.48 12.70
N TYR A 392 4.21 14.31 13.07
CA TYR A 392 5.36 14.21 14.01
C TYR A 392 6.71 14.49 13.36
N ARG A 393 6.85 14.29 12.05
CA ARG A 393 8.02 14.75 11.29
C ARG A 393 8.14 16.27 11.33
N ASP A 394 7.05 16.96 11.05
CA ASP A 394 7.01 18.42 10.97
C ASP A 394 7.22 19.07 12.35
N LEU A 395 6.89 18.35 13.42
CA LEU A 395 7.20 18.72 14.80
C LEU A 395 8.64 18.37 15.22
N GLY A 396 9.40 17.62 14.42
CA GLY A 396 10.75 17.16 14.78
C GLY A 396 10.79 16.07 15.86
N MET A 397 9.66 15.38 16.10
CA MET A 397 9.48 14.44 17.23
C MET A 397 9.42 12.97 16.83
N LEU A 398 9.85 12.61 15.61
CA LEU A 398 9.75 11.23 15.12
C LEU A 398 10.45 10.20 16.02
N GLN A 399 11.59 10.55 16.60
CA GLN A 399 12.36 9.61 17.44
C GLN A 399 11.61 9.17 18.69
N GLU A 400 10.66 9.98 19.16
CA GLU A 400 9.88 9.73 20.38
C GLU A 400 8.67 8.82 20.11
N VAL A 401 8.16 8.84 18.88
CA VAL A 401 6.87 8.22 18.54
C VAL A 401 6.97 7.01 17.64
N ILE A 402 8.07 6.81 16.90
CA ILE A 402 8.25 5.65 16.05
C ILE A 402 8.46 4.38 16.87
N THR A 403 7.74 3.34 16.49
CA THR A 403 7.85 2.00 17.06
C THR A 403 8.11 0.96 15.95
N TYR A 404 8.69 -0.16 16.34
CA TYR A 404 8.92 -1.32 15.45
C TYR A 404 8.20 -2.55 15.98
N ASN A 405 6.95 -2.37 16.43
CA ASN A 405 6.15 -3.44 17.02
C ASN A 405 5.75 -4.53 16.02
N VAL A 406 5.73 -4.23 14.73
CA VAL A 406 5.35 -5.18 13.68
C VAL A 406 6.59 -5.56 12.87
N VAL A 407 6.91 -6.86 12.83
CA VAL A 407 8.02 -7.40 12.06
C VAL A 407 7.63 -7.66 10.60
N GLU A 408 8.57 -8.10 9.77
CA GLU A 408 8.41 -8.15 8.31
C GLU A 408 7.29 -9.05 7.80
N ASP A 409 6.99 -10.14 8.53
CA ASP A 409 5.94 -11.10 8.18
C ASP A 409 4.57 -10.75 8.78
N GLY A 410 4.44 -9.54 9.36
CA GLY A 410 3.20 -9.02 9.94
C GLY A 410 2.86 -9.60 11.31
N ALA A 411 3.82 -10.22 12.00
CA ALA A 411 3.68 -10.55 13.41
C ALA A 411 4.08 -9.37 14.29
N PHE A 412 3.58 -9.34 15.53
CA PHE A 412 4.16 -8.49 16.55
C PHE A 412 5.50 -9.06 17.03
N ARG A 413 6.44 -8.17 17.41
CA ARG A 413 7.71 -8.58 18.05
C ARG A 413 7.43 -9.49 19.25
N ASP A 414 8.27 -10.50 19.43
CA ASP A 414 8.00 -11.59 20.39
C ASP A 414 7.89 -11.12 21.85
N ASP A 415 8.61 -10.05 22.20
CA ASP A 415 8.66 -9.48 23.54
C ASP A 415 7.56 -8.42 23.80
N LEU A 416 6.67 -8.16 22.84
CA LEU A 416 5.54 -7.25 23.05
C LEU A 416 4.55 -7.88 24.04
N PRO A 417 4.30 -7.26 25.21
CA PRO A 417 3.39 -7.83 26.20
C PRO A 417 2.01 -8.16 25.61
N PHE A 418 1.42 -9.28 25.99
CA PHE A 418 0.13 -9.81 25.55
C PHE A 418 0.04 -10.25 24.08
N PHE A 419 0.83 -9.64 23.19
CA PHE A 419 0.63 -9.73 21.76
C PHE A 419 1.81 -10.37 21.02
N GLY A 420 2.92 -10.65 21.69
CA GLY A 420 4.13 -11.23 21.08
C GLY A 420 3.83 -12.43 20.20
N GLY A 421 4.34 -12.42 18.97
CA GLY A 421 4.12 -13.46 17.96
C GLY A 421 2.73 -13.52 17.33
N LYS A 422 1.74 -12.69 17.80
CA LYS A 422 0.43 -12.58 17.15
C LYS A 422 0.55 -11.93 15.79
N ARG A 423 -0.17 -12.47 14.81
CA ARG A 423 -0.05 -12.05 13.41
C ARG A 423 -1.25 -11.20 12.96
N ILE A 424 -0.97 -10.13 12.27
CA ILE A 424 -2.00 -9.28 11.65
C ILE A 424 -2.66 -10.05 10.51
N MET A 425 -1.86 -10.79 9.74
CA MET A 425 -2.33 -11.63 8.63
C MET A 425 -1.78 -13.05 8.73
N ARG A 426 -2.53 -13.98 8.18
CA ARG A 426 -2.09 -15.36 8.01
C ARG A 426 -1.07 -15.47 6.89
N GLU A 427 -0.16 -16.41 6.97
CA GLU A 427 0.77 -16.75 5.87
C GLU A 427 0.05 -17.34 4.65
N LYS A 428 -1.07 -18.01 4.90
CA LYS A 428 -1.92 -18.60 3.85
C LYS A 428 -3.38 -18.28 4.12
N PRO A 429 -4.17 -18.02 3.07
CA PRO A 429 -5.57 -17.67 3.25
C PRO A 429 -6.39 -18.84 3.81
N ASN A 430 -7.24 -18.52 4.76
CA ASN A 430 -8.24 -19.49 5.26
C ASN A 430 -9.44 -19.54 4.32
N LYS A 431 -9.48 -20.55 3.45
CA LYS A 431 -10.54 -20.74 2.44
C LYS A 431 -11.94 -20.93 3.03
N LYS A 432 -12.05 -21.21 4.33
CA LYS A 432 -13.33 -21.32 5.05
C LYS A 432 -13.89 -19.96 5.45
N ASN A 433 -13.02 -18.97 5.68
CA ASN A 433 -13.42 -17.59 5.93
C ASN A 433 -13.48 -16.84 4.60
N LYS A 434 -14.68 -16.72 4.03
CA LYS A 434 -14.87 -16.12 2.69
C LYS A 434 -14.80 -14.59 2.70
N THR A 435 -15.12 -13.95 3.84
CA THR A 435 -15.17 -12.49 3.96
C THR A 435 -13.82 -11.88 4.30
N ASN A 436 -13.00 -12.60 5.06
CA ASN A 436 -11.65 -12.17 5.40
C ASN A 436 -10.67 -13.36 5.50
N PRO A 437 -10.27 -13.95 4.37
CA PRO A 437 -9.46 -15.17 4.37
C PRO A 437 -8.06 -14.97 4.94
N TRP A 438 -7.56 -13.74 4.95
CA TRP A 438 -6.21 -13.39 5.40
C TRP A 438 -6.13 -12.97 6.88
N GLU A 439 -7.26 -12.83 7.57
CA GLU A 439 -7.31 -12.36 8.96
C GLU A 439 -6.46 -13.26 9.87
N GLY A 440 -5.52 -12.62 10.57
CA GLY A 440 -4.68 -13.24 11.61
C GLY A 440 -5.39 -13.29 12.97
N ASP A 441 -4.62 -13.38 14.03
CA ASP A 441 -5.12 -13.42 15.42
C ASP A 441 -4.82 -12.12 16.20
N ALA A 442 -4.07 -11.18 15.63
CA ALA A 442 -3.70 -9.94 16.31
C ALA A 442 -4.90 -9.07 16.67
N ASN A 443 -5.82 -8.83 15.71
CA ASN A 443 -7.01 -8.03 15.97
C ASN A 443 -7.86 -8.63 17.11
N ALA A 444 -8.09 -9.92 17.06
CA ALA A 444 -8.87 -10.61 18.10
C ALA A 444 -8.21 -10.53 19.48
N ALA A 445 -6.88 -10.67 19.53
CA ALA A 445 -6.11 -10.56 20.78
C ALA A 445 -6.17 -9.16 21.37
N VAL A 446 -5.98 -8.11 20.53
CA VAL A 446 -6.07 -6.72 20.98
C VAL A 446 -7.48 -6.38 21.47
N ILE A 447 -8.52 -6.75 20.72
CA ILE A 447 -9.92 -6.53 21.12
C ILE A 447 -10.22 -7.21 22.45
N ALA A 448 -9.79 -8.46 22.61
CA ALA A 448 -10.00 -9.20 23.86
C ALA A 448 -9.31 -8.54 25.06
N LYS A 449 -8.08 -8.07 24.88
CA LYS A 449 -7.34 -7.39 25.96
C LYS A 449 -7.92 -6.03 26.30
N LEU A 450 -8.37 -5.25 25.30
CA LEU A 450 -9.07 -4.00 25.52
C LEU A 450 -10.40 -4.23 26.29
N ALA A 451 -11.12 -5.30 25.99
CA ALA A 451 -12.33 -5.66 26.73
C ALA A 451 -12.01 -6.02 28.19
N GLU A 452 -10.97 -6.82 28.42
CA GLU A 452 -10.52 -7.25 29.76
C GLU A 452 -10.19 -6.06 30.66
N VAL A 453 -9.50 -5.04 30.12
CA VAL A 453 -9.12 -3.84 30.89
C VAL A 453 -10.19 -2.74 30.89
N ASN A 454 -11.40 -3.04 30.46
CA ASN A 454 -12.50 -2.06 30.31
C ASN A 454 -12.14 -0.85 29.40
N GLY A 455 -11.22 -1.05 28.45
CA GLY A 455 -10.81 -0.03 27.47
C GLY A 455 -11.73 0.08 26.27
N LEU A 456 -12.63 -0.89 26.01
CA LEU A 456 -13.61 -0.82 24.94
C LEU A 456 -14.83 0.05 25.30
N PHE A 457 -15.27 0.86 24.33
CA PHE A 457 -16.57 1.51 24.34
C PHE A 457 -17.57 0.71 23.49
N ALA A 458 -17.18 0.33 22.27
CA ALA A 458 -17.98 -0.48 21.37
C ALA A 458 -17.08 -1.27 20.39
N ARG A 459 -17.69 -2.25 19.70
CA ARG A 459 -17.05 -2.95 18.56
C ARG A 459 -18.05 -3.14 17.43
N GLY A 460 -17.52 -3.24 16.22
CA GLY A 460 -18.31 -3.49 15.03
C GLY A 460 -17.49 -4.13 13.91
N VAL A 461 -18.07 -4.12 12.73
CA VAL A 461 -17.45 -4.58 11.49
C VAL A 461 -17.84 -3.61 10.39
N ILE A 462 -16.91 -3.29 9.50
CA ILE A 462 -17.14 -2.46 8.33
C ILE A 462 -16.66 -3.19 7.08
N LYS A 463 -17.40 -3.03 5.99
CA LYS A 463 -16.96 -3.46 4.66
C LYS A 463 -16.53 -2.23 3.88
N HIS A 464 -15.28 -2.22 3.43
CA HIS A 464 -14.69 -1.10 2.72
C HIS A 464 -13.70 -1.56 1.66
N SER A 465 -13.36 -0.67 0.74
CA SER A 465 -12.28 -0.86 -0.22
C SER A 465 -10.94 -0.84 0.51
N TYR A 466 -10.09 -1.84 0.31
CA TYR A 466 -8.83 -2.00 1.02
C TYR A 466 -7.70 -2.37 0.06
N PRO A 467 -6.48 -1.85 0.25
CA PRO A 467 -5.35 -2.13 -0.62
C PRO A 467 -4.83 -3.57 -0.45
N HIS A 468 -4.57 -4.23 -1.58
CA HIS A 468 -4.04 -5.59 -1.66
C HIS A 468 -2.83 -5.64 -2.57
N SER A 469 -1.86 -6.49 -2.27
CA SER A 469 -0.76 -6.78 -3.18
C SER A 469 -1.31 -7.36 -4.49
N TRP A 470 -0.92 -6.78 -5.62
CA TRP A 470 -1.30 -7.24 -6.95
C TRP A 470 -0.87 -8.70 -7.21
N ARG A 471 0.12 -9.16 -6.49
CA ARG A 471 0.78 -10.45 -6.63
C ARG A 471 0.17 -11.54 -5.76
N SER A 472 0.29 -11.40 -4.44
CA SER A 472 -0.24 -12.38 -3.48
C SER A 472 -1.74 -12.27 -3.29
N LYS A 473 -2.37 -11.16 -3.73
CA LYS A 473 -3.78 -10.81 -3.46
C LYS A 473 -4.09 -10.75 -1.95
N ALA A 474 -3.06 -10.65 -1.12
CA ALA A 474 -3.20 -10.43 0.32
C ALA A 474 -3.33 -8.93 0.61
N PRO A 475 -4.09 -8.55 1.66
CA PRO A 475 -4.13 -7.16 2.10
C PRO A 475 -2.74 -6.65 2.44
N VAL A 476 -2.50 -5.36 2.27
CA VAL A 476 -1.27 -4.70 2.70
C VAL A 476 -1.49 -3.96 4.03
N ILE A 477 -0.41 -3.61 4.71
CA ILE A 477 -0.44 -2.75 5.91
C ILE A 477 0.50 -1.57 5.70
N TYR A 478 0.29 -0.48 6.42
CA TYR A 478 1.34 0.52 6.60
C TYR A 478 2.28 0.05 7.70
N ARG A 479 3.56 -0.06 7.37
CA ARG A 479 4.60 -0.48 8.30
C ARG A 479 5.81 0.43 8.21
N ASN A 480 6.20 1.01 9.33
CA ASN A 480 7.45 1.75 9.40
C ASN A 480 8.62 0.77 9.30
N THR A 481 9.50 1.02 8.34
CA THR A 481 10.67 0.15 8.10
C THR A 481 11.85 0.98 7.61
N PRO A 482 13.07 0.66 8.06
CA PRO A 482 14.27 1.28 7.52
C PRO A 482 14.39 1.01 6.02
N GLN A 483 14.61 2.06 5.25
CA GLN A 483 14.79 2.01 3.79
C GLN A 483 15.81 3.05 3.33
N TRP A 484 16.24 2.92 2.07
CA TRP A 484 17.00 3.94 1.38
C TRP A 484 16.06 4.87 0.62
N PHE A 485 16.31 6.17 0.74
CA PHE A 485 15.53 7.22 0.09
C PHE A 485 16.46 8.09 -0.76
N ALA A 486 15.96 8.54 -1.92
CA ALA A 486 16.59 9.58 -2.72
C ALA A 486 15.77 10.87 -2.63
N ALA A 487 16.40 11.96 -2.21
CA ALA A 487 15.78 13.28 -2.17
C ALA A 487 15.75 13.89 -3.58
N ILE A 488 14.68 13.62 -4.33
CA ILE A 488 14.54 14.07 -5.72
C ILE A 488 13.93 15.47 -5.85
N ASP A 489 13.36 16.00 -4.77
CA ASP A 489 12.71 17.30 -4.65
C ASP A 489 13.60 18.38 -4.02
N GLN A 490 14.82 18.03 -3.66
CA GLN A 490 15.82 18.94 -3.10
C GLN A 490 16.90 19.24 -4.13
N ALA A 491 17.43 20.46 -4.10
CA ALA A 491 18.61 20.80 -4.91
C ALA A 491 19.78 19.91 -4.50
N ALA A 492 20.50 19.33 -5.47
CA ALA A 492 21.71 18.59 -5.19
C ALA A 492 22.70 19.49 -4.43
N ARG A 493 23.41 18.94 -3.43
CA ARG A 493 24.34 19.69 -2.58
C ARG A 493 25.57 20.22 -3.32
N ASP A 494 25.75 19.79 -4.56
CA ASP A 494 26.90 20.20 -5.41
C ASP A 494 26.56 21.35 -6.36
N GLY A 495 25.63 22.22 -6.01
CA GLY A 495 25.39 23.54 -6.59
C GLY A 495 24.77 23.54 -7.96
#